data_c28ab80e6188b2b0fb845cf3a01490da
#
_entry.id   c28ab80e6188b2b0fb845cf3a01490da
#
_cell.length_a   1.000
_cell.length_b   1.000
_cell.length_c   1.000
_cell.angle_alpha   90.00
_cell.angle_beta   90.00
_cell.angle_gamma   90.00
#
_symmetry.space_group_name_H-M   'P 1'
#
loop_
_entity.id
_entity.type
_entity.pdbx_description
1 polymer ?
#
loop_
_entity_poly.entity_id
_entity_poly.type
_entity_poly.pdbx_seq_one_letter_code
_entity_poly.pdbx_strand_id
1 'polypeptide(L)'
;MNWFFIALWAPFLLACANHNDKFLLSRYLKQKSIGSLVILPSLLSAVAIPIVLFIQPDGYDVSLIQATGLVASGMSSVFAAVCYLYALDLDEASFVTPFYQMVPIFAYFLGFFILSETITLAQGLGSFVIIVGALALSFEFGRRGMRFKKTVVALMLGASFLAAVNGVIFKLIAVDKGFWVSLFWGFVGQTMTGLTFLVCVPSYRSDFLDLFKQSKVGAVGLIALSKTLFSVSEAVTLYATLLAPVALVLLVNSFQHLFVFAFGIVLTLLFPRVAKESLGRMKMLQKGVGIGLMLVGGYLISR
;
A
#
# COMPACT_ATOMS: atom_id res chain seq x y z
N MET A 1 -19.15 -9.00 9.51
CA MET A 1 -17.93 -9.83 9.66
C MET A 1 -17.17 -10.06 8.37
N ASN A 2 -17.85 -10.18 7.25
CA ASN A 2 -17.19 -10.59 5.99
C ASN A 2 -16.18 -9.56 5.42
N TRP A 3 -16.43 -8.27 5.56
CA TRP A 3 -15.56 -7.22 5.02
C TRP A 3 -14.14 -7.25 5.61
N PHE A 4 -14.00 -7.50 6.92
CA PHE A 4 -12.71 -7.52 7.61
C PHE A 4 -11.81 -8.64 7.09
N PHE A 5 -12.35 -9.84 6.90
CA PHE A 5 -11.60 -10.96 6.34
C PHE A 5 -11.21 -10.73 4.87
N ILE A 6 -12.09 -10.08 4.09
CA ILE A 6 -11.75 -9.69 2.71
C ILE A 6 -10.62 -8.66 2.74
N ALA A 7 -10.73 -7.62 3.59
CA ALA A 7 -9.71 -6.60 3.72
C ALA A 7 -8.35 -7.17 4.17
N LEU A 8 -8.31 -8.23 5.00
CA LEU A 8 -7.06 -8.86 5.47
C LEU A 8 -6.23 -9.51 4.35
N TRP A 9 -6.84 -9.87 3.22
CA TRP A 9 -6.09 -10.37 2.07
C TRP A 9 -5.13 -9.33 1.50
N ALA A 10 -5.49 -8.04 1.57
CA ALA A 10 -4.64 -6.98 1.05
C ALA A 10 -3.29 -6.90 1.79
N PRO A 11 -3.21 -6.72 3.12
CA PRO A 11 -1.94 -6.69 3.84
C PRO A 11 -1.17 -8.03 3.78
N PHE A 12 -1.87 -9.17 3.63
CA PHE A 12 -1.22 -10.47 3.40
C PHE A 12 -0.47 -10.47 2.06
N LEU A 13 -1.10 -10.05 0.96
CA LEU A 13 -0.47 -9.95 -0.36
C LEU A 13 0.69 -8.95 -0.37
N LEU A 14 0.53 -7.81 0.32
CA LEU A 14 1.61 -6.82 0.49
C LEU A 14 2.80 -7.41 1.25
N ALA A 15 2.56 -8.22 2.28
CA ALA A 15 3.64 -8.89 3.01
C ALA A 15 4.38 -9.90 2.12
N CYS A 16 3.67 -10.66 1.28
CA CYS A 16 4.29 -11.53 0.28
C CYS A 16 5.15 -10.74 -0.71
N ALA A 17 4.62 -9.62 -1.25
CA ALA A 17 5.35 -8.73 -2.15
C ALA A 17 6.63 -8.18 -1.48
N ASN A 18 6.54 -7.73 -0.23
CA ASN A 18 7.69 -7.21 0.52
C ASN A 18 8.81 -8.24 0.71
N HIS A 19 8.49 -9.48 1.00
CA HIS A 19 9.50 -10.54 1.12
C HIS A 19 10.16 -10.85 -0.21
N ASN A 20 9.38 -10.86 -1.30
CA ASN A 20 9.91 -11.02 -2.64
C ASN A 20 10.81 -9.83 -3.03
N ASP A 21 10.40 -8.58 -2.75
CA ASP A 21 11.21 -7.38 -2.99
C ASP A 21 12.51 -7.39 -2.17
N LYS A 22 12.47 -7.84 -0.91
CA LYS A 22 13.67 -8.01 -0.06
C LYS A 22 14.65 -9.02 -0.67
N PHE A 23 14.15 -10.15 -1.17
CA PHE A 23 14.95 -11.16 -1.86
C PHE A 23 15.57 -10.60 -3.15
N LEU A 24 14.78 -9.89 -3.97
CA LEU A 24 15.26 -9.22 -5.18
C LEU A 24 16.38 -8.22 -4.92
N LEU A 25 16.16 -7.32 -3.95
CA LEU A 25 17.15 -6.30 -3.57
C LEU A 25 18.46 -6.92 -3.05
N SER A 26 18.37 -8.03 -2.31
CA SER A 26 19.54 -8.69 -1.77
C SER A 26 20.40 -9.38 -2.83
N ARG A 27 19.80 -9.82 -3.94
CA ARG A 27 20.44 -10.73 -4.90
C ARG A 27 20.63 -10.16 -6.31
N TYR A 28 19.75 -9.27 -6.76
CA TYR A 28 19.68 -8.83 -8.16
C TYR A 28 19.73 -7.32 -8.37
N LEU A 29 19.29 -6.50 -7.41
CA LEU A 29 19.20 -5.05 -7.58
C LEU A 29 20.18 -4.35 -6.64
N LYS A 30 21.25 -3.77 -7.18
CA LYS A 30 22.28 -3.05 -6.39
C LYS A 30 21.96 -1.56 -6.18
N GLN A 31 21.03 -0.97 -6.92
CA GLN A 31 20.65 0.44 -6.80
C GLN A 31 19.12 0.61 -6.71
N LYS A 32 18.68 1.47 -5.77
CA LYS A 32 17.30 1.91 -5.63
C LYS A 32 17.03 2.93 -6.74
N SER A 33 16.31 2.51 -7.76
CA SER A 33 15.89 3.36 -8.86
C SER A 33 14.42 3.71 -8.65
N ILE A 34 14.13 4.94 -8.20
CA ILE A 34 12.76 5.41 -7.94
C ILE A 34 11.94 5.34 -9.22
N GLY A 35 12.51 5.75 -10.35
CA GLY A 35 11.81 5.75 -11.63
C GLY A 35 11.28 4.38 -12.03
N SER A 36 12.08 3.32 -11.91
CA SER A 36 11.62 1.97 -12.24
C SER A 36 10.56 1.45 -11.26
N LEU A 37 10.67 1.80 -9.97
CA LEU A 37 9.69 1.40 -8.95
C LEU A 37 8.35 2.12 -9.08
N VAL A 38 8.29 3.24 -9.80
CA VAL A 38 7.05 3.98 -10.09
C VAL A 38 6.48 3.59 -11.46
N ILE A 39 7.32 3.61 -12.52
CA ILE A 39 6.86 3.38 -13.90
C ILE A 39 6.37 1.95 -14.08
N LEU A 40 7.11 0.94 -13.60
CA LEU A 40 6.75 -0.45 -13.83
C LEU A 40 5.37 -0.85 -13.27
N PRO A 41 5.03 -0.56 -11.99
CA PRO A 41 3.68 -0.83 -11.50
C PRO A 41 2.59 -0.10 -12.28
N SER A 42 2.84 1.18 -12.62
CA SER A 42 1.88 2.00 -13.35
C SER A 42 1.63 1.46 -14.77
N LEU A 43 2.64 0.93 -15.45
CA LEU A 43 2.47 0.28 -16.76
C LEU A 43 1.84 -1.11 -16.64
N LEU A 44 2.04 -1.84 -15.53
CA LEU A 44 1.34 -3.10 -15.29
C LEU A 44 -0.17 -2.89 -15.11
N SER A 45 -0.60 -1.72 -14.66
CA SER A 45 -2.03 -1.36 -14.66
C SER A 45 -2.62 -1.35 -16.07
N ALA A 46 -1.83 -1.00 -17.12
CA ALA A 46 -2.26 -1.12 -18.50
C ALA A 46 -2.54 -2.58 -18.92
N VAL A 47 -1.79 -3.53 -18.39
CA VAL A 47 -2.02 -4.97 -18.64
C VAL A 47 -3.27 -5.47 -17.89
N ALA A 48 -3.60 -4.87 -16.75
CA ALA A 48 -4.81 -5.21 -16.01
C ALA A 48 -6.09 -4.68 -16.70
N ILE A 49 -6.02 -3.60 -17.48
CA ILE A 49 -7.18 -3.02 -18.20
C ILE A 49 -7.92 -4.05 -19.07
N PRO A 50 -7.27 -4.77 -20.03
CA PRO A 50 -7.97 -5.78 -20.83
C PRO A 50 -8.52 -6.93 -20.01
N ILE A 51 -7.92 -7.27 -18.86
CA ILE A 51 -8.44 -8.30 -17.96
C ILE A 51 -9.75 -7.82 -17.34
N VAL A 52 -9.83 -6.57 -16.89
CA VAL A 52 -11.06 -5.97 -16.35
C VAL A 52 -12.15 -5.91 -17.42
N LEU A 53 -11.81 -5.51 -18.65
CA LEU A 53 -12.74 -5.50 -19.79
C LEU A 53 -13.26 -6.91 -20.13
N PHE A 54 -12.44 -7.94 -19.99
CA PHE A 54 -12.86 -9.32 -20.20
C PHE A 54 -13.82 -9.83 -19.10
N ILE A 55 -13.61 -9.42 -17.84
CA ILE A 55 -14.47 -9.79 -16.71
C ILE A 55 -15.82 -9.09 -16.82
N GLN A 56 -15.81 -7.82 -17.20
CA GLN A 56 -17.02 -7.01 -17.37
C GLN A 56 -16.94 -6.29 -18.71
N PRO A 57 -17.53 -6.85 -19.77
CA PRO A 57 -17.42 -6.26 -21.11
C PRO A 57 -18.24 -4.99 -21.31
N ASP A 58 -19.28 -4.78 -20.50
CA ASP A 58 -20.26 -3.70 -20.64
C ASP A 58 -20.28 -2.75 -19.44
N GLY A 59 -20.85 -1.55 -19.65
CA GLY A 59 -21.20 -0.65 -18.53
C GLY A 59 -20.15 0.39 -18.18
N TYR A 60 -19.18 0.68 -19.07
CA TYR A 60 -18.14 1.69 -18.82
C TYR A 60 -18.59 3.15 -19.04
N ASP A 61 -19.87 3.36 -19.34
CA ASP A 61 -20.45 4.68 -19.52
C ASP A 61 -20.54 5.40 -18.16
N VAL A 62 -19.61 6.31 -17.95
CA VAL A 62 -19.58 7.21 -16.81
C VAL A 62 -19.59 8.66 -17.30
N SER A 63 -20.13 9.57 -16.50
CA SER A 63 -20.04 11.00 -16.83
C SER A 63 -18.57 11.45 -16.86
N LEU A 64 -18.26 12.51 -17.60
CA LEU A 64 -16.90 13.07 -17.66
C LEU A 64 -16.35 13.39 -16.27
N ILE A 65 -17.20 13.89 -15.37
CA ILE A 65 -16.82 14.21 -13.98
C ILE A 65 -16.43 12.93 -13.22
N GLN A 66 -17.19 11.85 -13.38
CA GLN A 66 -16.87 10.57 -12.74
C GLN A 66 -15.60 9.94 -13.30
N ALA A 67 -15.43 9.95 -14.63
CA ALA A 67 -14.22 9.45 -15.28
C ALA A 67 -12.98 10.22 -14.82
N THR A 68 -13.04 11.56 -14.84
CA THR A 68 -11.91 12.40 -14.36
C THR A 68 -11.64 12.21 -12.87
N GLY A 69 -12.66 12.03 -12.03
CA GLY A 69 -12.51 11.70 -10.62
C GLY A 69 -11.80 10.37 -10.40
N LEU A 70 -12.18 9.31 -11.12
CA LEU A 70 -11.54 8.00 -11.03
C LEU A 70 -10.11 8.01 -11.59
N VAL A 71 -9.87 8.71 -12.68
CA VAL A 71 -8.52 8.94 -13.22
C VAL A 71 -7.66 9.67 -12.18
N ALA A 72 -8.17 10.73 -11.57
CA ALA A 72 -7.47 11.46 -10.51
C ALA A 72 -7.20 10.59 -9.27
N SER A 73 -8.13 9.70 -8.91
CA SER A 73 -7.93 8.69 -7.86
C SER A 73 -6.75 7.77 -8.20
N GLY A 74 -6.69 7.20 -9.40
CA GLY A 74 -5.57 6.38 -9.85
C GLY A 74 -4.24 7.16 -9.90
N MET A 75 -4.27 8.42 -10.35
CA MET A 75 -3.09 9.31 -10.33
C MET A 75 -2.62 9.55 -8.89
N SER A 76 -3.55 9.77 -7.94
CA SER A 76 -3.19 10.03 -6.54
C SER A 76 -2.47 8.85 -5.89
N SER A 77 -2.81 7.59 -6.25
CA SER A 77 -2.10 6.41 -5.75
C SER A 77 -0.65 6.36 -6.23
N VAL A 78 -0.40 6.72 -7.50
CA VAL A 78 0.97 6.78 -8.05
C VAL A 78 1.77 7.91 -7.39
N PHE A 79 1.19 9.10 -7.22
CA PHE A 79 1.88 10.21 -6.53
C PHE A 79 2.13 9.90 -5.04
N ALA A 80 1.23 9.18 -4.36
CA ALA A 80 1.47 8.68 -3.02
C ALA A 80 2.71 7.77 -2.96
N ALA A 81 2.84 6.84 -3.93
CA ALA A 81 4.01 5.98 -4.04
C ALA A 81 5.29 6.78 -4.31
N VAL A 82 5.24 7.82 -5.16
CA VAL A 82 6.38 8.73 -5.40
C VAL A 82 6.83 9.41 -4.10
N CYS A 83 5.91 10.02 -3.37
CA CYS A 83 6.23 10.67 -2.09
C CYS A 83 6.86 9.69 -1.09
N TYR A 84 6.32 8.49 -1.00
CA TYR A 84 6.84 7.43 -0.14
C TYR A 84 8.25 6.99 -0.52
N LEU A 85 8.50 6.76 -1.81
CA LEU A 85 9.81 6.33 -2.30
C LEU A 85 10.89 7.41 -2.08
N TYR A 86 10.55 8.69 -2.29
CA TYR A 86 11.46 9.80 -1.94
C TYR A 86 11.70 9.89 -0.43
N ALA A 87 10.70 9.66 0.40
CA ALA A 87 10.89 9.61 1.84
C ALA A 87 11.84 8.47 2.26
N LEU A 88 11.71 7.27 1.64
CA LEU A 88 12.60 6.13 1.86
C LEU A 88 14.02 6.35 1.34
N ASP A 89 14.21 7.18 0.33
CA ASP A 89 15.54 7.55 -0.14
C ASP A 89 16.25 8.50 0.83
N LEU A 90 15.49 9.38 1.49
CA LEU A 90 16.00 10.38 2.42
C LEU A 90 16.23 9.84 3.83
N ASP A 91 15.52 8.77 4.26
CA ASP A 91 15.62 8.22 5.61
C ASP A 91 15.33 6.71 5.66
N GLU A 92 15.60 6.11 6.80
CA GLU A 92 15.41 4.68 6.99
C GLU A 92 13.92 4.28 7.04
N ALA A 93 13.60 3.10 6.51
CA ALA A 93 12.24 2.58 6.49
C ALA A 93 11.60 2.52 7.90
N SER A 94 12.39 2.25 8.94
CA SER A 94 11.93 2.22 10.34
C SER A 94 11.42 3.58 10.86
N PHE A 95 11.86 4.69 10.24
CA PHE A 95 11.36 6.02 10.53
C PHE A 95 10.20 6.40 9.60
N VAL A 96 10.25 6.01 8.33
CA VAL A 96 9.29 6.38 7.29
C VAL A 96 7.97 5.61 7.43
N THR A 97 8.02 4.29 7.63
CA THR A 97 6.81 3.43 7.60
C THR A 97 5.78 3.72 8.69
N PRO A 98 6.14 4.15 9.92
CA PRO A 98 5.14 4.52 10.93
C PRO A 98 4.16 5.62 10.50
N PHE A 99 4.60 6.53 9.61
CA PHE A 99 3.73 7.61 9.11
C PHE A 99 2.56 7.10 8.25
N TYR A 100 2.61 5.87 7.72
CA TYR A 100 1.45 5.28 7.04
C TYR A 100 0.23 5.12 7.96
N GLN A 101 0.42 5.13 9.28
CA GLN A 101 -0.70 5.15 10.23
C GLN A 101 -1.53 6.45 10.17
N MET A 102 -1.04 7.47 9.43
CA MET A 102 -1.81 8.67 9.13
C MET A 102 -2.87 8.45 8.03
N VAL A 103 -2.73 7.40 7.20
CA VAL A 103 -3.67 7.10 6.10
C VAL A 103 -5.10 6.91 6.63
N PRO A 104 -5.38 6.02 7.59
CA PRO A 104 -6.74 5.86 8.12
C PRO A 104 -7.27 7.10 8.82
N ILE A 105 -6.39 7.95 9.38
CA ILE A 105 -6.79 9.22 10.01
C ILE A 105 -7.30 10.19 8.94
N PHE A 106 -6.54 10.40 7.85
CA PHE A 106 -7.00 11.22 6.73
C PHE A 106 -8.26 10.63 6.08
N ALA A 107 -8.33 9.32 5.94
CA ALA A 107 -9.48 8.63 5.38
C ALA A 107 -10.74 8.81 6.24
N TYR A 108 -10.59 8.86 7.57
CA TYR A 108 -11.70 9.15 8.47
C TYR A 108 -12.25 10.56 8.25
N PHE A 109 -11.38 11.58 8.20
CA PHE A 109 -11.83 12.94 7.96
C PHE A 109 -12.47 13.10 6.57
N LEU A 110 -11.81 12.59 5.53
CA LEU A 110 -12.35 12.68 4.17
C LEU A 110 -13.65 11.87 4.02
N GLY A 111 -13.73 10.66 4.59
CA GLY A 111 -14.90 9.81 4.57
C GLY A 111 -16.08 10.45 5.32
N PHE A 112 -15.82 11.09 6.45
CA PHE A 112 -16.85 11.80 7.19
C PHE A 112 -17.44 12.99 6.38
N PHE A 113 -16.59 13.84 5.81
CA PHE A 113 -17.05 15.05 5.10
C PHE A 113 -17.57 14.76 3.69
N ILE A 114 -17.03 13.77 2.97
CA ILE A 114 -17.35 13.52 1.56
C ILE A 114 -18.38 12.40 1.41
N LEU A 115 -18.25 11.33 2.21
CA LEU A 115 -19.10 10.13 2.11
C LEU A 115 -20.15 10.06 3.22
N SER A 116 -20.15 11.01 4.18
CA SER A 116 -21.00 10.98 5.38
C SER A 116 -20.80 9.70 6.21
N GLU A 117 -19.62 9.10 6.15
CA GLU A 117 -19.30 7.90 6.91
C GLU A 117 -19.08 8.22 8.37
N THR A 118 -19.67 7.40 9.24
CA THR A 118 -19.46 7.45 10.68
C THR A 118 -18.92 6.13 11.19
N ILE A 119 -18.11 6.18 12.25
CA ILE A 119 -17.64 5.01 12.97
C ILE A 119 -18.21 5.01 14.37
N THR A 120 -18.49 3.82 14.91
CA THR A 120 -18.94 3.68 16.29
C THR A 120 -17.80 3.94 17.26
N LEU A 121 -18.13 4.22 18.54
CA LEU A 121 -17.11 4.39 19.58
C LEU A 121 -16.21 3.16 19.70
N ALA A 122 -16.77 1.94 19.60
CA ALA A 122 -16.03 0.70 19.64
C ALA A 122 -15.03 0.60 18.47
N GLN A 123 -15.44 0.99 17.26
CA GLN A 123 -14.58 1.04 16.08
C GLN A 123 -13.50 2.11 16.22
N GLY A 124 -13.80 3.26 16.80
CA GLY A 124 -12.82 4.31 17.10
C GLY A 124 -11.75 3.84 18.10
N LEU A 125 -12.17 3.22 19.20
CA LEU A 125 -11.25 2.62 20.17
C LEU A 125 -10.41 1.50 19.57
N GLY A 126 -11.04 0.60 18.79
CA GLY A 126 -10.35 -0.47 18.07
C GLY A 126 -9.31 0.07 17.10
N SER A 127 -9.65 1.14 16.36
CA SER A 127 -8.73 1.83 15.45
C SER A 127 -7.52 2.39 16.18
N PHE A 128 -7.73 3.06 17.29
CA PHE A 128 -6.64 3.58 18.12
C PHE A 128 -5.72 2.45 18.60
N VAL A 129 -6.28 1.35 19.10
CA VAL A 129 -5.51 0.18 19.56
C VAL A 129 -4.69 -0.45 18.44
N ILE A 130 -5.26 -0.57 17.21
CA ILE A 130 -4.51 -1.06 16.04
C ILE A 130 -3.35 -0.13 15.69
N ILE A 131 -3.57 1.18 15.66
CA ILE A 131 -2.52 2.17 15.36
C ILE A 131 -1.37 2.05 16.38
N VAL A 132 -1.68 1.98 17.67
CA VAL A 132 -0.66 1.80 18.72
C VAL A 132 0.11 0.48 18.54
N GLY A 133 -0.60 -0.61 18.25
CA GLY A 133 0.02 -1.92 17.98
C GLY A 133 0.93 -1.90 16.74
N ALA A 134 0.48 -1.28 15.65
CA ALA A 134 1.27 -1.16 14.42
C ALA A 134 2.50 -0.26 14.62
N LEU A 135 2.38 0.84 15.38
CA LEU A 135 3.51 1.68 15.75
C LEU A 135 4.52 0.89 16.59
N ALA A 136 4.04 0.09 17.56
CA ALA A 136 4.92 -0.77 18.36
C ALA A 136 5.69 -1.80 17.53
N LEU A 137 5.10 -2.30 16.44
CA LEU A 137 5.79 -3.19 15.48
C LEU A 137 6.78 -2.46 14.58
N SER A 138 6.51 -1.20 14.24
CA SER A 138 7.31 -0.41 13.30
C SER A 138 8.54 0.23 13.94
N PHE A 139 8.44 0.66 15.22
CA PHE A 139 9.54 1.31 15.91
C PHE A 139 10.53 0.30 16.49
N GLU A 140 11.83 0.49 16.23
CA GLU A 140 12.91 -0.19 16.94
C GLU A 140 13.29 0.63 18.19
N PHE A 141 12.90 0.15 19.39
CA PHE A 141 13.34 0.76 20.65
C PHE A 141 14.87 0.62 20.82
N GLY A 142 15.54 1.73 21.09
CA GLY A 142 16.98 1.73 21.40
C GLY A 142 17.87 2.49 20.42
N ARG A 143 17.37 3.02 19.32
CA ARG A 143 18.14 3.93 18.47
C ARG A 143 18.22 5.33 19.08
N ARG A 144 19.45 5.75 19.44
CA ARG A 144 19.75 7.12 19.87
C ARG A 144 19.66 8.07 18.67
N GLY A 145 18.85 9.14 18.80
CA GLY A 145 18.90 10.32 17.96
C GLY A 145 17.98 10.29 16.73
N MET A 146 16.65 10.13 16.93
CA MET A 146 15.68 10.48 15.89
C MET A 146 15.75 11.98 15.58
N ARG A 147 16.38 12.35 14.49
CA ARG A 147 16.28 13.72 13.94
C ARG A 147 15.09 13.77 12.99
N PHE A 148 14.06 14.52 13.35
CA PHE A 148 12.92 14.76 12.48
C PHE A 148 13.34 15.59 11.26
N LYS A 149 13.51 14.94 10.12
CA LYS A 149 13.70 15.62 8.85
C LYS A 149 12.36 16.13 8.36
N LYS A 150 12.12 17.43 8.39
CA LYS A 150 10.85 18.08 7.99
C LYS A 150 10.39 17.61 6.60
N THR A 151 11.33 17.45 5.66
CA THR A 151 11.04 16.98 4.30
C THR A 151 10.44 15.57 4.29
N VAL A 152 10.99 14.64 5.09
CA VAL A 152 10.47 13.25 5.17
C VAL A 152 9.06 13.26 5.75
N VAL A 153 8.84 14.03 6.81
CA VAL A 153 7.50 14.17 7.42
C VAL A 153 6.50 14.73 6.40
N ALA A 154 6.86 15.81 5.68
CA ALA A 154 5.99 16.41 4.68
C ALA A 154 5.66 15.44 3.54
N LEU A 155 6.67 14.71 3.02
CA LEU A 155 6.47 13.69 1.99
C LEU A 155 5.53 12.57 2.48
N MET A 156 5.70 12.10 3.72
CA MET A 156 4.88 11.01 4.25
C MET A 156 3.45 11.45 4.59
N LEU A 157 3.26 12.68 5.08
CA LEU A 157 1.91 13.24 5.24
C LEU A 157 1.23 13.39 3.88
N GLY A 158 1.95 13.89 2.87
CA GLY A 158 1.45 13.96 1.49
C GLY A 158 1.09 12.58 0.92
N ALA A 159 1.98 11.59 1.08
CA ALA A 159 1.72 10.21 0.65
C ALA A 159 0.47 9.63 1.32
N SER A 160 0.34 9.81 2.64
CA SER A 160 -0.80 9.30 3.41
C SER A 160 -2.12 9.99 3.03
N PHE A 161 -2.07 11.30 2.80
CA PHE A 161 -3.24 12.06 2.33
C PHE A 161 -3.69 11.59 0.94
N LEU A 162 -2.75 11.48 -0.02
CA LEU A 162 -3.05 11.01 -1.38
C LEU A 162 -3.59 9.58 -1.41
N ALA A 163 -3.07 8.69 -0.57
CA ALA A 163 -3.59 7.33 -0.42
C ALA A 163 -5.03 7.32 0.12
N ALA A 164 -5.34 8.19 1.08
CA ALA A 164 -6.70 8.35 1.59
C ALA A 164 -7.65 8.94 0.52
N VAL A 165 -7.18 9.93 -0.25
CA VAL A 165 -7.93 10.53 -1.38
C VAL A 165 -8.26 9.45 -2.42
N ASN A 166 -7.31 8.58 -2.78
CA ASN A 166 -7.56 7.46 -3.70
C ASN A 166 -8.75 6.61 -3.21
N GLY A 167 -8.72 6.13 -1.97
CA GLY A 167 -9.79 5.28 -1.44
C GLY A 167 -11.14 5.97 -1.36
N VAL A 168 -11.18 7.23 -0.95
CA VAL A 168 -12.42 8.00 -0.79
C VAL A 168 -13.06 8.35 -2.13
N ILE A 169 -12.29 8.86 -3.10
CA ILE A 169 -12.81 9.18 -4.44
C ILE A 169 -13.25 7.91 -5.17
N PHE A 170 -12.45 6.83 -5.06
CA PHE A 170 -12.85 5.55 -5.63
C PHE A 170 -14.21 5.12 -5.10
N LYS A 171 -14.40 5.06 -3.77
CA LYS A 171 -15.66 4.66 -3.16
C LYS A 171 -16.81 5.56 -3.54
N LEU A 172 -16.61 6.88 -3.54
CA LEU A 172 -17.63 7.88 -3.89
C LEU A 172 -18.31 7.55 -5.23
N ILE A 173 -17.55 7.08 -6.19
CA ILE A 173 -18.04 6.80 -7.54
C ILE A 173 -18.43 5.32 -7.69
N ALA A 174 -17.65 4.41 -7.07
CA ALA A 174 -17.84 2.98 -7.23
C ALA A 174 -19.16 2.45 -6.57
N VAL A 175 -19.70 3.16 -5.59
CA VAL A 175 -21.01 2.83 -5.00
C VAL A 175 -22.14 2.91 -6.06
N ASP A 176 -22.07 3.89 -6.97
CA ASP A 176 -23.07 4.07 -8.03
C ASP A 176 -22.75 3.30 -9.31
N LYS A 177 -21.46 3.27 -9.70
CA LYS A 177 -21.03 2.76 -11.01
C LYS A 177 -20.49 1.33 -10.97
N GLY A 178 -20.29 0.80 -9.78
CA GLY A 178 -19.75 -0.53 -9.55
C GLY A 178 -18.23 -0.59 -9.52
N PHE A 179 -17.73 -1.70 -8.94
CA PHE A 179 -16.33 -1.92 -8.67
C PHE A 179 -15.46 -1.97 -9.94
N TRP A 180 -15.85 -2.79 -10.92
CA TRP A 180 -15.06 -3.05 -12.12
C TRP A 180 -14.89 -1.82 -13.00
N VAL A 181 -15.96 -1.05 -13.17
CA VAL A 181 -15.95 0.21 -13.92
C VAL A 181 -15.01 1.23 -13.27
N SER A 182 -15.10 1.36 -11.94
CA SER A 182 -14.25 2.27 -11.19
C SER A 182 -12.79 1.84 -11.20
N LEU A 183 -12.53 0.53 -11.10
CA LEU A 183 -11.19 -0.03 -11.18
C LEU A 183 -10.55 0.20 -12.56
N PHE A 184 -11.33 0.03 -13.63
CA PHE A 184 -10.88 0.33 -14.99
C PHE A 184 -10.38 1.77 -15.12
N TRP A 185 -11.19 2.75 -14.75
CA TRP A 185 -10.81 4.16 -14.85
C TRP A 185 -9.66 4.54 -13.90
N GLY A 186 -9.58 3.92 -12.73
CA GLY A 186 -8.46 4.03 -11.83
C GLY A 186 -7.15 3.53 -12.47
N PHE A 187 -7.19 2.37 -13.13
CA PHE A 187 -6.03 1.83 -13.86
C PHE A 187 -5.65 2.69 -15.08
N VAL A 188 -6.63 3.31 -15.75
CA VAL A 188 -6.34 4.32 -16.77
C VAL A 188 -5.55 5.48 -16.20
N GLY A 189 -5.94 6.00 -15.02
CA GLY A 189 -5.23 7.07 -14.32
C GLY A 189 -3.80 6.69 -13.94
N GLN A 190 -3.60 5.49 -13.38
CA GLN A 190 -2.27 4.98 -13.05
C GLN A 190 -1.40 4.84 -14.31
N THR A 191 -1.94 4.26 -15.39
CA THR A 191 -1.25 4.09 -16.66
C THR A 191 -0.86 5.42 -17.30
N MET A 192 -1.78 6.38 -17.35
CA MET A 192 -1.50 7.73 -17.85
C MET A 192 -0.38 8.40 -17.08
N THR A 193 -0.35 8.27 -15.76
CA THR A 193 0.71 8.83 -14.92
C THR A 193 2.05 8.15 -15.21
N GLY A 194 2.07 6.82 -15.32
CA GLY A 194 3.27 6.06 -15.68
C GLY A 194 3.83 6.45 -17.05
N LEU A 195 2.97 6.59 -18.06
CA LEU A 195 3.36 7.05 -19.40
C LEU A 195 3.87 8.50 -19.37
N THR A 196 3.22 9.38 -18.60
CA THR A 196 3.68 10.77 -18.43
C THR A 196 5.08 10.80 -17.81
N PHE A 197 5.34 10.02 -16.78
CA PHE A 197 6.68 9.94 -16.19
C PHE A 197 7.72 9.35 -17.15
N LEU A 198 7.35 8.33 -17.93
CA LEU A 198 8.23 7.73 -18.91
C LEU A 198 8.63 8.70 -20.03
N VAL A 199 7.71 9.56 -20.45
CA VAL A 199 7.94 10.53 -21.55
C VAL A 199 8.60 11.80 -21.02
N CYS A 200 8.07 12.38 -19.93
CA CYS A 200 8.40 13.72 -19.48
C CYS A 200 9.55 13.77 -18.44
N VAL A 201 9.90 12.64 -17.78
CA VAL A 201 10.93 12.62 -16.73
C VAL A 201 12.12 11.78 -17.19
N PRO A 202 13.19 12.40 -17.75
CA PRO A 202 14.34 11.66 -18.33
C PRO A 202 15.05 10.76 -17.32
N SER A 203 15.16 11.16 -16.05
CA SER A 203 15.76 10.35 -14.99
C SER A 203 14.98 9.07 -14.73
N TYR A 204 13.64 9.15 -14.65
CA TYR A 204 12.79 7.98 -14.45
C TYR A 204 12.82 7.04 -15.64
N ARG A 205 12.86 7.60 -16.86
CA ARG A 205 13.00 6.82 -18.09
C ARG A 205 14.34 6.07 -18.14
N SER A 206 15.46 6.72 -17.79
CA SER A 206 16.76 6.04 -17.76
C SER A 206 16.77 4.91 -16.74
N ASP A 207 16.26 5.16 -15.53
CA ASP A 207 16.10 4.17 -14.48
C ASP A 207 15.31 2.94 -14.94
N PHE A 208 14.18 3.19 -15.61
CA PHE A 208 13.31 2.13 -16.12
C PHE A 208 13.99 1.30 -17.22
N LEU A 209 14.66 1.95 -18.18
CA LEU A 209 15.37 1.25 -19.25
C LEU A 209 16.58 0.45 -18.73
N ASP A 210 17.29 0.97 -17.74
CA ASP A 210 18.44 0.31 -17.15
C ASP A 210 18.02 -0.95 -16.36
N LEU A 211 16.82 -0.96 -15.79
CA LEU A 211 16.26 -2.17 -15.18
C LEU A 211 16.25 -3.34 -16.16
N PHE A 212 15.80 -3.14 -17.41
CA PHE A 212 15.74 -4.20 -18.41
C PHE A 212 17.10 -4.56 -19.00
N LYS A 213 18.03 -3.60 -19.10
CA LYS A 213 19.39 -3.86 -19.60
C LYS A 213 20.25 -4.65 -18.63
N GLN A 214 20.10 -4.38 -17.33
CA GLN A 214 20.97 -4.95 -16.30
C GLN A 214 20.40 -6.20 -15.62
N SER A 215 19.08 -6.42 -15.72
CA SER A 215 18.42 -7.50 -14.99
C SER A 215 18.38 -8.80 -15.79
N LYS A 216 18.71 -9.92 -15.11
CA LYS A 216 18.47 -11.26 -15.66
C LYS A 216 16.96 -11.49 -15.79
N VAL A 217 16.55 -12.29 -16.80
CA VAL A 217 15.13 -12.61 -17.08
C VAL A 217 14.37 -13.04 -15.82
N GLY A 218 14.98 -13.86 -14.96
CA GLY A 218 14.37 -14.28 -13.70
C GLY A 218 14.13 -13.15 -12.69
N ALA A 219 14.97 -12.09 -12.69
CA ALA A 219 14.76 -10.92 -11.83
C ALA A 219 13.55 -10.09 -12.30
N VAL A 220 13.39 -9.91 -13.61
CA VAL A 220 12.23 -9.20 -14.19
C VAL A 220 10.93 -9.93 -13.83
N GLY A 221 10.91 -11.26 -13.92
CA GLY A 221 9.74 -12.07 -13.53
C GLY A 221 9.36 -11.92 -12.06
N LEU A 222 10.36 -11.90 -11.16
CA LEU A 222 10.12 -11.67 -9.73
C LEU A 222 9.63 -10.24 -9.44
N ILE A 223 10.14 -9.24 -10.16
CA ILE A 223 9.66 -7.85 -10.04
C ILE A 223 8.20 -7.78 -10.51
N ALA A 224 7.88 -8.37 -11.65
CA ALA A 224 6.51 -8.42 -12.17
C ALA A 224 5.57 -9.11 -11.17
N LEU A 225 5.99 -10.22 -10.55
CA LEU A 225 5.23 -10.91 -9.52
C LEU A 225 4.94 -10.00 -8.30
N SER A 226 5.96 -9.34 -7.75
CA SER A 226 5.75 -8.39 -6.64
C SER A 226 4.75 -7.29 -6.99
N LYS A 227 4.88 -6.73 -8.19
CA LYS A 227 4.02 -5.63 -8.61
C LYS A 227 2.60 -6.10 -8.91
N THR A 228 2.42 -7.30 -9.44
CA THR A 228 1.10 -7.93 -9.58
C THR A 228 0.45 -8.16 -8.21
N LEU A 229 1.19 -8.70 -7.23
CA LEU A 229 0.69 -8.87 -5.86
C LEU A 229 0.27 -7.52 -5.24
N PHE A 230 1.05 -6.47 -5.47
CA PHE A 230 0.72 -5.12 -5.01
C PHE A 230 -0.58 -4.60 -5.66
N SER A 231 -0.72 -4.72 -6.99
CA SER A 231 -1.92 -4.27 -7.72
C SER A 231 -3.17 -5.06 -7.30
N VAL A 232 -3.04 -6.38 -7.10
CA VAL A 232 -4.15 -7.20 -6.58
C VAL A 232 -4.50 -6.79 -5.14
N SER A 233 -3.51 -6.51 -4.30
CA SER A 233 -3.74 -6.00 -2.94
C SER A 233 -4.49 -4.67 -2.94
N GLU A 234 -4.11 -3.74 -3.83
CA GLU A 234 -4.81 -2.46 -4.00
C GLU A 234 -6.27 -2.68 -4.43
N ALA A 235 -6.51 -3.55 -5.42
CA ALA A 235 -7.85 -3.89 -5.88
C ALA A 235 -8.71 -4.51 -4.76
N VAL A 236 -8.14 -5.42 -3.95
CA VAL A 236 -8.81 -6.00 -2.77
C VAL A 236 -9.15 -4.92 -1.73
N THR A 237 -8.21 -4.01 -1.46
CA THR A 237 -8.45 -2.88 -0.55
C THR A 237 -9.60 -2.02 -1.05
N LEU A 238 -9.58 -1.61 -2.34
CA LEU A 238 -10.62 -0.80 -2.95
C LEU A 238 -11.98 -1.51 -2.95
N TYR A 239 -12.01 -2.81 -3.23
CA TYR A 239 -13.24 -3.61 -3.11
C TYR A 239 -13.78 -3.62 -1.67
N ALA A 240 -12.91 -3.82 -0.69
CA ALA A 240 -13.31 -3.83 0.72
C ALA A 240 -13.89 -2.47 1.17
N THR A 241 -13.47 -1.34 0.58
CA THR A 241 -14.04 -0.02 0.89
C THR A 241 -15.51 0.10 0.51
N LEU A 242 -16.01 -0.71 -0.43
CA LEU A 242 -17.44 -0.76 -0.77
C LEU A 242 -18.28 -1.48 0.30
N LEU A 243 -17.64 -2.27 1.15
CA LEU A 243 -18.30 -3.11 2.17
C LEU A 243 -18.27 -2.48 3.57
N ALA A 244 -17.37 -1.51 3.82
CA ALA A 244 -17.19 -0.89 5.13
C ALA A 244 -16.64 0.55 5.00
N PRO A 245 -16.66 1.36 6.08
CA PRO A 245 -16.07 2.70 6.06
C PRO A 245 -14.61 2.68 5.59
N VAL A 246 -14.25 3.62 4.70
CA VAL A 246 -12.92 3.69 4.07
C VAL A 246 -11.81 3.71 5.12
N ALA A 247 -11.99 4.47 6.19
CA ALA A 247 -11.01 4.59 7.28
C ALA A 247 -10.70 3.22 7.92
N LEU A 248 -11.72 2.41 8.18
CA LEU A 248 -11.56 1.09 8.81
C LEU A 248 -10.85 0.11 7.87
N VAL A 249 -11.20 0.14 6.58
CA VAL A 249 -10.56 -0.73 5.58
C VAL A 249 -9.09 -0.37 5.41
N LEU A 250 -8.76 0.92 5.27
CA LEU A 250 -7.36 1.36 5.12
C LEU A 250 -6.55 1.11 6.40
N LEU A 251 -7.19 1.11 7.57
CA LEU A 251 -6.57 0.73 8.83
C LEU A 251 -6.15 -0.76 8.83
N VAL A 252 -6.93 -1.65 8.20
CA VAL A 252 -6.60 -3.08 8.11
C VAL A 252 -5.26 -3.31 7.40
N ASN A 253 -4.84 -2.41 6.51
CA ASN A 253 -3.52 -2.49 5.88
C ASN A 253 -2.36 -2.43 6.90
N SER A 254 -2.58 -1.91 8.12
CA SER A 254 -1.59 -1.96 9.22
C SER A 254 -1.21 -3.39 9.62
N PHE A 255 -2.09 -4.37 9.39
CA PHE A 255 -1.80 -5.79 9.64
C PHE A 255 -0.66 -6.34 8.76
N GLN A 256 -0.25 -5.60 7.72
CA GLN A 256 0.93 -5.93 6.93
C GLN A 256 2.18 -6.16 7.80
N HIS A 257 2.39 -5.36 8.85
CA HIS A 257 3.52 -5.51 9.76
C HIS A 257 3.49 -6.85 10.51
N LEU A 258 2.28 -7.30 10.89
CA LEU A 258 2.07 -8.62 11.51
C LEU A 258 2.44 -9.73 10.53
N PHE A 259 1.92 -9.68 9.30
CA PHE A 259 2.22 -10.71 8.29
C PHE A 259 3.69 -10.73 7.89
N VAL A 260 4.32 -9.56 7.71
CA VAL A 260 5.76 -9.44 7.43
C VAL A 260 6.58 -10.09 8.54
N PHE A 261 6.22 -9.84 9.79
CA PHE A 261 6.90 -10.46 10.93
C PHE A 261 6.68 -11.97 11.00
N ALA A 262 5.43 -12.44 10.83
CA ALA A 262 5.11 -13.87 10.82
C ALA A 262 5.88 -14.61 9.71
N PHE A 263 5.90 -14.07 8.49
CA PHE A 263 6.69 -14.63 7.40
C PHE A 263 8.19 -14.59 7.68
N GLY A 264 8.69 -13.51 8.30
CA GLY A 264 10.09 -13.39 8.72
C GLY A 264 10.50 -14.52 9.67
N ILE A 265 9.65 -14.88 10.64
CA ILE A 265 9.88 -16.01 11.55
C ILE A 265 9.86 -17.33 10.77
N VAL A 266 8.83 -17.59 9.96
CA VAL A 266 8.69 -18.83 9.17
C VAL A 266 9.91 -19.00 8.25
N LEU A 267 10.31 -17.95 7.54
CA LEU A 267 11.48 -18.00 6.66
C LEU A 267 12.79 -18.20 7.45
N THR A 268 12.92 -17.62 8.65
CA THR A 268 14.10 -17.84 9.50
C THR A 268 14.19 -19.27 9.98
N LEU A 269 13.07 -19.91 10.30
CA LEU A 269 13.01 -21.30 10.77
C LEU A 269 13.22 -22.30 9.64
N LEU A 270 12.57 -22.09 8.47
CA LEU A 270 12.61 -23.03 7.37
C LEU A 270 13.81 -22.80 6.42
N PHE A 271 14.23 -21.53 6.25
CA PHE A 271 15.28 -21.13 5.31
C PHE A 271 16.27 -20.13 5.94
N PRO A 272 17.06 -20.53 6.96
CA PRO A 272 17.92 -19.61 7.71
C PRO A 272 19.03 -18.94 6.87
N ARG A 273 19.27 -19.44 5.64
CA ARG A 273 20.19 -18.86 4.67
C ARG A 273 19.59 -17.68 3.87
N VAL A 274 18.26 -17.57 3.83
CA VAL A 274 17.53 -16.58 3.03
C VAL A 274 17.12 -15.37 3.88
N ALA A 275 16.68 -15.63 5.10
CA ALA A 275 16.26 -14.58 6.04
C ALA A 275 16.76 -14.88 7.45
N LYS A 276 17.23 -13.84 8.15
CA LYS A 276 17.57 -13.89 9.58
C LYS A 276 16.83 -12.76 10.29
N GLU A 277 15.78 -13.12 11.02
CA GLU A 277 15.12 -12.19 11.92
C GLU A 277 15.85 -12.17 13.27
N SER A 278 16.01 -10.98 13.87
CA SER A 278 16.65 -10.88 15.19
C SER A 278 15.68 -11.35 16.29
N LEU A 279 15.90 -12.55 16.80
CA LEU A 279 15.06 -13.19 17.83
C LEU A 279 15.43 -12.76 19.28
N GLY A 280 15.95 -11.55 19.47
CA GLY A 280 16.27 -11.04 20.81
C GLY A 280 15.01 -10.95 21.69
N ARG A 281 15.11 -11.45 22.95
CA ARG A 281 13.97 -11.61 23.88
C ARG A 281 13.13 -10.32 24.04
N MET A 282 13.78 -9.15 24.17
CA MET A 282 13.09 -7.87 24.33
C MET A 282 12.35 -7.45 23.04
N LYS A 283 12.96 -7.67 21.86
CA LYS A 283 12.32 -7.40 20.56
C LYS A 283 11.13 -8.32 20.32
N MET A 284 11.24 -9.59 20.71
CA MET A 284 10.12 -10.56 20.61
C MET A 284 8.97 -10.18 21.52
N LEU A 285 9.24 -9.73 22.75
CA LEU A 285 8.21 -9.26 23.68
C LEU A 285 7.48 -8.03 23.13
N GLN A 286 8.22 -7.02 22.65
CA GLN A 286 7.66 -5.82 22.04
C GLN A 286 6.75 -6.18 20.84
N LYS A 287 7.24 -7.03 19.95
CA LYS A 287 6.47 -7.48 18.78
C LYS A 287 5.25 -8.29 19.17
N GLY A 288 5.35 -9.15 20.19
CA GLY A 288 4.23 -9.91 20.75
C GLY A 288 3.13 -9.01 21.32
N VAL A 289 3.50 -7.98 22.07
CA VAL A 289 2.55 -6.98 22.60
C VAL A 289 1.87 -6.22 21.45
N GLY A 290 2.64 -5.75 20.46
CA GLY A 290 2.08 -5.07 19.27
C GLY A 290 1.06 -5.93 18.53
N ILE A 291 1.37 -7.22 18.32
CA ILE A 291 0.47 -8.18 17.68
C ILE A 291 -0.81 -8.37 18.52
N GLY A 292 -0.67 -8.56 19.84
CA GLY A 292 -1.80 -8.70 20.75
C GLY A 292 -2.75 -7.50 20.67
N LEU A 293 -2.20 -6.27 20.69
CA LEU A 293 -2.99 -5.05 20.51
C LEU A 293 -3.72 -5.02 19.17
N MET A 294 -3.03 -5.35 18.08
CA MET A 294 -3.66 -5.36 16.74
C MET A 294 -4.80 -6.38 16.64
N LEU A 295 -4.66 -7.57 17.23
CA LEU A 295 -5.71 -8.59 17.23
C LEU A 295 -6.92 -8.13 18.06
N VAL A 296 -6.71 -7.54 19.23
CA VAL A 296 -7.79 -6.97 20.07
C VAL A 296 -8.49 -5.83 19.31
N GLY A 297 -7.74 -4.90 18.75
CA GLY A 297 -8.32 -3.81 17.96
C GLY A 297 -9.05 -4.30 16.72
N GLY A 298 -8.52 -5.33 16.01
CA GLY A 298 -9.17 -5.98 14.87
C GLY A 298 -10.53 -6.61 15.24
N TYR A 299 -10.60 -7.24 16.40
CA TYR A 299 -11.88 -7.75 16.93
C TYR A 299 -12.89 -6.62 17.18
N LEU A 300 -12.43 -5.49 17.76
CA LEU A 300 -13.31 -4.35 18.05
C LEU A 300 -13.85 -3.69 16.77
N ILE A 301 -13.02 -3.53 15.72
CA ILE A 301 -13.49 -2.90 14.47
C ILE A 301 -14.36 -3.83 13.61
N SER A 302 -14.25 -5.13 13.79
CA SER A 302 -15.03 -6.12 13.01
C SER A 302 -16.47 -6.30 13.51
N ARG A 303 -16.81 -5.75 14.69
CA ARG A 303 -18.16 -5.70 15.25
C ARG A 303 -18.90 -4.47 14.79
#